data_251847a313135746e9de772acdac22f1
#
_entry.id   251847a313135746e9de772acdac22f1
#
_cell.length_a   1.000
_cell.length_b   1.000
_cell.length_c   1.000
_cell.angle_alpha   90.00
_cell.angle_beta   90.00
_cell.angle_gamma   90.00
#
_symmetry.space_group_name_H-M   'P 1'
#
loop_
_entity.id
_entity.type
_entity.pdbx_description
1 polymer ?
#
loop_
_entity_poly.entity_id
_entity_poly.type
_entity_poly.pdbx_seq_one_letter_code
_entity_poly.pdbx_strand_id
1 'polypeptide(L)'
;MKFACAVAAAFAAFVAVSAPASAQQTIVDEWATIKTPPAPELKPVTVDPKTTALLLLDFVKQACNMQRRPRCIASLPATKKFLGEARAHHVLVVYSYVNSGALADTLPEVAPKSGEPAVQSGADKFLNTDLEKILKDHGIKTVIVTGTAAHGAVLHTGDEAALRGFNVIVPVDGMSAEDPYIERYVAYNFAHAPGVSAKMTLTRYGLIKF
;
A
#
# COMPACT_ATOMS: atom_id res chain seq x y z
N MET A 1 -8.39 -90.14 31.81
CA MET A 1 -8.29 -88.82 32.44
C MET A 1 -8.04 -87.80 31.34
N LYS A 2 -9.05 -86.98 30.99
CA LYS A 2 -8.94 -85.93 29.96
C LYS A 2 -9.06 -84.62 30.70
N PHE A 3 -7.97 -83.83 30.71
CA PHE A 3 -7.96 -82.47 31.20
C PHE A 3 -8.35 -81.52 30.05
N ALA A 4 -9.43 -80.75 30.22
CA ALA A 4 -9.86 -79.71 29.34
C ALA A 4 -9.30 -78.40 29.89
N CYS A 5 -8.44 -77.74 29.11
CA CYS A 5 -7.98 -76.40 29.38
C CYS A 5 -8.98 -75.41 28.81
N ALA A 6 -9.62 -74.59 29.64
CA ALA A 6 -10.47 -73.48 29.23
C ALA A 6 -9.59 -72.23 29.11
N VAL A 7 -9.50 -71.66 27.90
CA VAL A 7 -8.87 -70.38 27.65
C VAL A 7 -9.91 -69.28 27.75
N ALA A 8 -9.81 -68.43 28.77
CA ALA A 8 -10.65 -67.25 28.91
C ALA A 8 -10.02 -66.07 28.07
N ALA A 9 -10.74 -65.68 27.04
CA ALA A 9 -10.38 -64.51 26.27
C ALA A 9 -10.95 -63.22 26.92
N ALA A 10 -10.10 -62.41 27.46
CA ALA A 10 -10.48 -61.10 28.00
C ALA A 10 -10.59 -60.11 26.86
N PHE A 11 -11.78 -59.60 26.52
CA PHE A 11 -12.02 -58.49 25.60
C PHE A 11 -11.80 -57.18 26.37
N ALA A 12 -10.70 -56.49 26.09
CA ALA A 12 -10.50 -55.09 26.53
C ALA A 12 -11.26 -54.14 25.58
N ALA A 13 -12.35 -53.57 26.08
CA ALA A 13 -13.08 -52.51 25.35
C ALA A 13 -12.28 -51.23 25.42
N PHE A 14 -11.66 -50.82 24.30
CA PHE A 14 -11.08 -49.48 24.12
C PHE A 14 -12.22 -48.46 23.95
N VAL A 15 -12.49 -47.67 24.99
CA VAL A 15 -13.34 -46.50 24.90
C VAL A 15 -12.50 -45.40 24.29
N ALA A 16 -12.70 -45.14 23.00
CA ALA A 16 -12.13 -43.96 22.33
C ALA A 16 -12.81 -42.69 22.86
N VAL A 17 -12.14 -41.99 23.75
CA VAL A 17 -12.55 -40.66 24.17
C VAL A 17 -12.24 -39.71 22.98
N SER A 18 -13.26 -39.38 22.17
CA SER A 18 -13.17 -38.34 21.19
C SER A 18 -13.02 -36.98 21.93
N ALA A 19 -11.83 -36.41 21.90
CA ALA A 19 -11.64 -35.02 22.32
C ALA A 19 -12.58 -34.11 21.50
N PRO A 20 -13.29 -33.16 22.13
CA PRO A 20 -14.10 -32.22 21.39
C PRO A 20 -13.19 -31.51 20.41
N ALA A 21 -13.54 -31.50 19.11
CA ALA A 21 -12.88 -30.67 18.11
C ALA A 21 -13.05 -29.25 18.59
N SER A 22 -11.95 -28.60 19.02
CA SER A 22 -11.94 -27.17 19.32
C SER A 22 -12.38 -26.46 18.06
N ALA A 23 -13.54 -25.83 18.08
CA ALA A 23 -13.98 -24.99 16.95
C ALA A 23 -12.88 -23.99 16.68
N GLN A 24 -12.36 -23.98 15.46
CA GLN A 24 -11.31 -23.04 15.06
C GLN A 24 -11.87 -21.61 15.23
N GLN A 25 -11.23 -20.81 16.07
CA GLN A 25 -11.60 -19.41 16.22
C GLN A 25 -11.45 -18.69 14.88
N THR A 26 -12.46 -17.91 14.53
CA THR A 26 -12.48 -17.11 13.32
C THR A 26 -12.13 -15.66 13.65
N ILE A 27 -11.85 -14.85 12.63
CA ILE A 27 -11.62 -13.41 12.81
C ILE A 27 -12.81 -12.72 13.50
N VAL A 28 -14.04 -13.22 13.31
CA VAL A 28 -15.24 -12.67 13.93
C VAL A 28 -15.21 -12.83 15.46
N ASP A 29 -14.73 -13.97 15.94
CA ASP A 29 -14.62 -14.27 17.38
C ASP A 29 -13.55 -13.42 18.06
N GLU A 30 -12.52 -13.00 17.32
CA GLU A 30 -11.36 -12.26 17.82
C GLU A 30 -11.43 -10.74 17.56
N TRP A 31 -12.41 -10.27 16.79
CA TRP A 31 -12.47 -8.90 16.24
C TRP A 31 -12.21 -7.81 17.29
N ALA A 32 -12.82 -7.91 18.46
CA ALA A 32 -12.68 -6.92 19.53
C ALA A 32 -11.35 -6.99 20.30
N THR A 33 -10.58 -8.07 20.13
CA THR A 33 -9.35 -8.34 20.88
C THR A 33 -8.08 -8.15 20.05
N ILE A 34 -8.22 -7.91 18.73
CA ILE A 34 -7.09 -7.68 17.83
C ILE A 34 -6.31 -6.45 18.28
N LYS A 35 -5.02 -6.64 18.54
CA LYS A 35 -4.10 -5.54 18.82
C LYS A 35 -3.43 -5.07 17.55
N THR A 36 -3.33 -3.76 17.38
CA THR A 36 -2.58 -3.17 16.27
C THR A 36 -1.11 -3.60 16.35
N PRO A 37 -0.55 -4.19 15.27
CA PRO A 37 0.87 -4.55 15.23
C PRO A 37 1.80 -3.35 15.43
N PRO A 38 3.08 -3.53 15.77
CA PRO A 38 4.06 -2.44 15.81
C PRO A 38 4.13 -1.67 14.49
N ALA A 39 4.54 -0.40 14.52
CA ALA A 39 4.73 0.39 13.31
C ALA A 39 5.84 -0.24 12.45
N PRO A 40 5.65 -0.34 11.11
CA PRO A 40 6.73 -0.73 10.22
C PRO A 40 7.93 0.21 10.34
N GLU A 41 9.12 -0.34 10.15
CA GLU A 41 10.36 0.44 10.13
C GLU A 41 10.39 1.37 8.90
N LEU A 42 10.78 2.63 9.09
CA LEU A 42 11.00 3.59 8.02
C LEU A 42 12.49 3.66 7.68
N LYS A 43 12.83 3.37 6.43
CA LYS A 43 14.22 3.24 5.96
C LYS A 43 14.66 4.49 5.21
N PRO A 44 15.88 4.99 5.42
CA PRO A 44 16.48 5.96 4.53
C PRO A 44 16.70 5.33 3.15
N VAL A 45 16.51 6.12 2.09
CA VAL A 45 16.68 5.66 0.71
C VAL A 45 17.34 6.75 -0.14
N THR A 46 18.28 6.33 -1.00
CA THR A 46 18.83 7.18 -2.05
C THR A 46 18.35 6.63 -3.39
N VAL A 47 17.78 7.49 -4.21
CA VAL A 47 17.24 7.14 -5.52
C VAL A 47 18.09 7.70 -6.65
N ASP A 48 18.13 6.99 -7.77
CA ASP A 48 18.66 7.53 -9.03
C ASP A 48 17.53 8.33 -9.74
N PRO A 49 17.64 9.65 -9.86
CA PRO A 49 16.62 10.48 -10.49
C PRO A 49 16.28 10.07 -11.94
N LYS A 50 17.23 9.49 -12.67
CA LYS A 50 17.04 9.09 -14.08
C LYS A 50 16.15 7.87 -14.24
N THR A 51 16.06 7.04 -13.21
CA THR A 51 15.29 5.79 -13.23
C THR A 51 14.16 5.76 -12.19
N THR A 52 13.89 6.91 -11.58
CA THR A 52 12.84 7.08 -10.57
C THR A 52 11.74 8.03 -11.07
N ALA A 53 10.49 7.70 -10.80
CA ALA A 53 9.36 8.60 -11.00
C ALA A 53 8.66 8.91 -9.66
N LEU A 54 8.17 10.14 -9.51
CA LEU A 54 7.28 10.55 -8.45
C LEU A 54 5.83 10.52 -8.95
N LEU A 55 4.99 9.70 -8.33
CA LEU A 55 3.57 9.61 -8.61
C LEU A 55 2.79 10.46 -7.61
N LEU A 56 2.10 11.48 -8.11
CA LEU A 56 1.22 12.36 -7.33
C LEU A 56 -0.23 11.95 -7.58
N LEU A 57 -0.78 11.12 -6.69
CA LEU A 57 -2.06 10.45 -6.88
C LEU A 57 -3.21 11.25 -6.27
N ASP A 58 -4.10 11.73 -7.12
CA ASP A 58 -5.40 12.30 -6.77
C ASP A 58 -5.36 13.51 -5.80
N PHE A 59 -4.33 14.33 -5.86
CA PHE A 59 -4.30 15.62 -5.15
C PHE A 59 -5.25 16.64 -5.81
N VAL A 60 -6.46 16.22 -6.12
CA VAL A 60 -7.50 17.03 -6.76
C VAL A 60 -8.60 17.40 -5.76
N LYS A 61 -9.27 18.53 -5.98
CA LYS A 61 -10.31 19.05 -5.06
C LYS A 61 -11.43 18.06 -4.70
N GLN A 62 -11.72 17.09 -5.58
CA GLN A 62 -12.73 16.05 -5.34
C GLN A 62 -12.27 15.02 -4.30
N ALA A 63 -10.97 14.76 -4.22
CA ALA A 63 -10.40 13.73 -3.35
C ALA A 63 -9.68 14.32 -2.12
N CYS A 64 -9.04 15.48 -2.25
CA CYS A 64 -8.24 16.13 -1.23
C CYS A 64 -8.91 17.44 -0.81
N ASN A 65 -9.71 17.43 0.23
CA ASN A 65 -10.43 18.61 0.74
C ASN A 65 -10.70 18.48 2.25
N MET A 66 -11.02 19.61 2.88
CA MET A 66 -11.24 19.67 4.34
C MET A 66 -12.44 18.86 4.83
N GLN A 67 -13.47 18.68 4.00
CA GLN A 67 -14.68 17.99 4.39
C GLN A 67 -14.47 16.47 4.44
N ARG A 68 -13.71 15.95 3.50
CA ARG A 68 -13.53 14.52 3.32
C ARG A 68 -12.21 14.01 3.87
N ARG A 69 -11.11 14.75 3.61
CA ARG A 69 -9.75 14.33 3.97
C ARG A 69 -8.89 15.50 4.45
N PRO A 70 -9.15 16.05 5.64
CA PRO A 70 -8.36 17.15 6.17
C PRO A 70 -6.88 16.81 6.30
N ARG A 71 -6.54 15.52 6.50
CA ARG A 71 -5.16 15.03 6.56
C ARG A 71 -4.43 15.19 5.20
N CYS A 72 -5.14 15.07 4.08
CA CYS A 72 -4.58 15.38 2.76
C CYS A 72 -4.19 16.86 2.67
N ILE A 73 -5.06 17.76 3.07
CA ILE A 73 -4.75 19.20 3.09
C ILE A 73 -3.54 19.48 4.01
N ALA A 74 -3.47 18.84 5.17
CA ALA A 74 -2.36 18.99 6.09
C ALA A 74 -1.01 18.49 5.53
N SER A 75 -1.02 17.52 4.60
CA SER A 75 0.20 17.01 3.97
C SER A 75 0.76 17.90 2.85
N LEU A 76 -0.03 18.81 2.30
CA LEU A 76 0.34 19.60 1.12
C LEU A 76 1.64 20.41 1.26
N PRO A 77 1.95 21.07 2.40
CA PRO A 77 3.20 21.82 2.52
C PRO A 77 4.44 20.92 2.37
N ALA A 78 4.43 19.74 2.98
CA ALA A 78 5.52 18.78 2.86
C ALA A 78 5.61 18.19 1.46
N THR A 79 4.46 17.83 0.85
CA THR A 79 4.37 17.32 -0.52
C THR A 79 4.87 18.36 -1.54
N LYS A 80 4.49 19.63 -1.38
CA LYS A 80 4.97 20.74 -2.23
C LYS A 80 6.49 20.86 -2.18
N LYS A 81 7.07 20.83 -0.97
CA LYS A 81 8.52 20.89 -0.78
C LYS A 81 9.20 19.73 -1.49
N PHE A 82 8.76 18.51 -1.25
CA PHE A 82 9.32 17.30 -1.84
C PHE A 82 9.18 17.28 -3.37
N LEU A 83 8.03 17.70 -3.92
CA LEU A 83 7.83 17.88 -5.36
C LEU A 83 8.82 18.89 -5.95
N GLY A 84 9.10 19.98 -5.24
CA GLY A 84 10.11 20.96 -5.65
C GLY A 84 11.52 20.36 -5.73
N GLU A 85 11.89 19.53 -4.75
CA GLU A 85 13.17 18.82 -4.72
C GLU A 85 13.26 17.78 -5.86
N ALA A 86 12.22 16.95 -6.06
CA ALA A 86 12.15 15.99 -7.15
C ALA A 86 12.33 16.65 -8.53
N ARG A 87 11.63 17.77 -8.76
CA ARG A 87 11.76 18.56 -9.99
C ARG A 87 13.16 19.17 -10.18
N ALA A 88 13.79 19.63 -9.08
CA ALA A 88 15.14 20.17 -9.13
C ALA A 88 16.19 19.11 -9.52
N HIS A 89 15.92 17.86 -9.21
CA HIS A 89 16.73 16.71 -9.58
C HIS A 89 16.28 16.01 -10.88
N HIS A 90 15.36 16.63 -11.63
CA HIS A 90 14.83 16.11 -12.90
C HIS A 90 14.18 14.73 -12.81
N VAL A 91 13.59 14.39 -11.65
CA VAL A 91 12.78 13.19 -11.49
C VAL A 91 11.52 13.32 -12.35
N LEU A 92 11.15 12.27 -13.07
CA LEU A 92 9.88 12.22 -13.78
C LEU A 92 8.71 12.35 -12.79
N VAL A 93 7.85 13.33 -12.99
CA VAL A 93 6.64 13.51 -12.18
C VAL A 93 5.43 13.11 -13.00
N VAL A 94 4.63 12.19 -12.47
CA VAL A 94 3.39 11.72 -13.10
C VAL A 94 2.22 11.99 -12.18
N TYR A 95 1.17 12.58 -12.73
CA TYR A 95 -0.06 12.88 -12.01
C TYR A 95 -1.14 11.84 -12.23
N SER A 96 -2.04 11.73 -11.29
CA SER A 96 -3.34 11.12 -11.55
C SER A 96 -4.47 11.97 -11.02
N TYR A 97 -5.65 11.73 -11.58
CA TYR A 97 -6.90 12.31 -11.10
C TYR A 97 -8.06 11.33 -11.23
N VAL A 98 -9.05 11.50 -10.36
CA VAL A 98 -10.22 10.62 -10.29
C VAL A 98 -11.12 10.75 -11.52
N ASN A 99 -11.94 9.74 -11.80
CA ASN A 99 -12.86 9.73 -12.97
C ASN A 99 -13.86 10.90 -12.97
N SER A 100 -14.22 11.42 -11.80
CA SER A 100 -15.13 12.56 -11.64
C SER A 100 -14.45 13.94 -11.68
N GLY A 101 -13.13 13.98 -11.95
CA GLY A 101 -12.34 15.20 -11.95
C GLY A 101 -11.59 15.45 -13.26
N ALA A 102 -10.83 16.51 -13.29
CA ALA A 102 -9.92 16.87 -14.36
C ALA A 102 -8.53 17.21 -13.80
N LEU A 103 -7.50 17.16 -14.64
CA LEU A 103 -6.14 17.55 -14.23
C LEU A 103 -6.09 18.99 -13.70
N ALA A 104 -6.89 19.89 -14.26
CA ALA A 104 -7.04 21.28 -13.82
C ALA A 104 -7.61 21.43 -12.40
N ASP A 105 -8.20 20.37 -11.83
CA ASP A 105 -8.68 20.35 -10.46
C ASP A 105 -7.59 20.04 -9.42
N THR A 106 -6.34 19.82 -9.87
CA THR A 106 -5.20 19.61 -8.98
C THR A 106 -4.98 20.85 -8.10
N LEU A 107 -4.74 20.58 -6.81
CA LEU A 107 -4.57 21.67 -5.83
C LEU A 107 -3.35 22.53 -6.17
N PRO A 108 -3.45 23.87 -6.01
CA PRO A 108 -2.42 24.80 -6.44
C PRO A 108 -1.02 24.54 -5.88
N GLU A 109 -0.95 24.01 -4.65
CA GLU A 109 0.31 23.71 -3.97
C GLU A 109 1.15 22.67 -4.71
N VAL A 110 0.49 21.78 -5.44
CA VAL A 110 1.12 20.65 -6.16
C VAL A 110 0.73 20.64 -7.64
N ALA A 111 0.35 21.78 -8.20
CA ALA A 111 -0.11 21.88 -9.57
C ALA A 111 0.94 21.35 -10.58
N PRO A 112 0.48 20.65 -11.65
CA PRO A 112 1.37 20.13 -12.68
C PRO A 112 2.03 21.27 -13.47
N LYS A 113 3.23 21.01 -13.96
CA LYS A 113 3.90 21.85 -14.96
C LYS A 113 3.59 21.34 -16.37
N SER A 114 3.77 22.22 -17.36
CA SER A 114 3.66 21.80 -18.76
C SER A 114 4.63 20.66 -19.06
N GLY A 115 4.13 19.62 -19.74
CA GLY A 115 4.92 18.44 -20.10
C GLY A 115 4.94 17.32 -19.04
N GLU A 116 4.44 17.56 -17.83
CA GLU A 116 4.30 16.48 -16.84
C GLU A 116 3.09 15.60 -17.19
N PRO A 117 3.29 14.29 -17.43
CA PRO A 117 2.20 13.40 -17.84
C PRO A 117 1.17 13.17 -16.72
N ALA A 118 -0.05 12.85 -17.14
CA ALA A 118 -1.14 12.54 -16.21
C ALA A 118 -2.02 11.40 -16.74
N VAL A 119 -2.61 10.64 -15.83
CA VAL A 119 -3.58 9.59 -16.15
C VAL A 119 -4.87 9.77 -15.36
N GLN A 120 -5.98 9.39 -15.94
CA GLN A 120 -7.30 9.37 -15.30
C GLN A 120 -7.72 7.94 -15.03
N SER A 121 -8.03 7.62 -13.77
CA SER A 121 -8.45 6.27 -13.39
C SER A 121 -9.20 6.25 -12.07
N GLY A 122 -9.75 5.08 -11.73
CA GLY A 122 -10.25 4.75 -10.40
C GLY A 122 -9.15 4.60 -9.36
N ALA A 123 -9.22 3.58 -8.53
CA ALA A 123 -8.25 3.38 -7.44
C ALA A 123 -6.88 2.94 -7.98
N ASP A 124 -6.82 1.97 -8.86
CA ASP A 124 -5.58 1.54 -9.52
C ASP A 124 -5.28 2.45 -10.72
N LYS A 125 -4.10 3.07 -10.71
CA LYS A 125 -3.69 4.01 -11.77
C LYS A 125 -3.05 3.33 -12.98
N PHE A 126 -2.78 2.03 -12.91
CA PHE A 126 -2.37 1.22 -14.06
C PHE A 126 -3.57 0.70 -14.86
N LEU A 127 -4.72 0.52 -14.21
CA LEU A 127 -5.90 -0.09 -14.82
C LEU A 127 -6.48 0.80 -15.94
N ASN A 128 -6.41 0.29 -17.19
CA ASN A 128 -6.91 0.95 -18.40
C ASN A 128 -6.32 2.35 -18.64
N THR A 129 -5.04 2.55 -18.29
CA THR A 129 -4.30 3.79 -18.53
C THR A 129 -2.94 3.52 -19.18
N ASP A 130 -2.29 4.58 -19.65
CA ASP A 130 -0.93 4.52 -20.19
C ASP A 130 0.18 4.64 -19.13
N LEU A 131 -0.13 4.52 -17.82
CA LEU A 131 0.88 4.75 -16.76
C LEU A 131 2.09 3.82 -16.94
N GLU A 132 1.87 2.54 -17.16
CA GLU A 132 2.97 1.58 -17.36
C GLU A 132 3.83 1.94 -18.57
N LYS A 133 3.18 2.31 -19.68
CA LYS A 133 3.86 2.75 -20.89
C LYS A 133 4.68 4.00 -20.65
N ILE A 134 4.13 5.02 -19.98
CA ILE A 134 4.82 6.26 -19.62
C ILE A 134 6.09 5.93 -18.80
N LEU A 135 5.97 5.09 -17.77
CA LEU A 135 7.10 4.73 -16.93
C LEU A 135 8.18 3.95 -17.72
N LYS A 136 7.79 2.98 -18.53
CA LYS A 136 8.72 2.18 -19.33
C LYS A 136 9.43 2.98 -20.43
N ASP A 137 8.73 3.86 -21.12
CA ASP A 137 9.29 4.72 -22.16
C ASP A 137 10.36 5.67 -21.60
N HIS A 138 10.25 6.04 -20.33
CA HIS A 138 11.25 6.85 -19.62
C HIS A 138 12.31 6.04 -18.87
N GLY A 139 12.34 4.71 -19.03
CA GLY A 139 13.32 3.83 -18.39
C GLY A 139 13.19 3.74 -16.87
N ILE A 140 12.01 4.03 -16.33
CA ILE A 140 11.76 4.02 -14.88
C ILE A 140 11.81 2.59 -14.33
N LYS A 141 12.49 2.44 -13.20
CA LYS A 141 12.63 1.20 -12.44
C LYS A 141 12.05 1.32 -11.03
N THR A 142 11.96 2.54 -10.52
CA THR A 142 11.51 2.85 -9.17
C THR A 142 10.40 3.90 -9.22
N VAL A 143 9.35 3.71 -8.44
CA VAL A 143 8.28 4.72 -8.29
C VAL A 143 8.18 5.15 -6.83
N ILE A 144 8.08 6.45 -6.59
CA ILE A 144 7.74 7.02 -5.29
C ILE A 144 6.24 7.30 -5.33
N VAL A 145 5.46 6.62 -4.50
CA VAL A 145 3.99 6.69 -4.52
C VAL A 145 3.50 7.57 -3.39
N THR A 146 2.79 8.65 -3.74
CA THR A 146 2.20 9.61 -2.79
C THR A 146 0.75 9.90 -3.18
N GLY A 147 -0.07 10.35 -2.25
CA GLY A 147 -1.42 10.77 -2.62
C GLY A 147 -2.53 10.42 -1.65
N THR A 148 -3.75 10.44 -2.18
CA THR A 148 -5.00 10.19 -1.44
C THR A 148 -6.04 9.48 -2.33
N ALA A 149 -6.83 8.51 -1.82
CA ALA A 149 -6.78 7.97 -0.47
C ALA A 149 -5.69 6.92 -0.31
N ALA A 150 -5.11 6.81 0.89
CA ALA A 150 -4.10 5.81 1.20
C ALA A 150 -4.56 4.38 0.82
N HIS A 151 -5.76 3.98 1.22
CA HIS A 151 -6.36 2.65 0.95
C HIS A 151 -7.04 2.53 -0.43
N GLY A 152 -6.99 3.57 -1.24
CA GLY A 152 -7.47 3.61 -2.62
C GLY A 152 -6.30 3.77 -3.58
N ALA A 153 -6.10 5.00 -4.07
CA ALA A 153 -5.10 5.29 -5.09
C ALA A 153 -3.68 4.84 -4.68
N VAL A 154 -3.25 5.11 -3.45
CA VAL A 154 -1.89 4.76 -3.00
C VAL A 154 -1.70 3.26 -2.90
N LEU A 155 -2.60 2.56 -2.18
CA LEU A 155 -2.50 1.11 -1.97
C LEU A 155 -2.54 0.35 -3.29
N HIS A 156 -3.59 0.55 -4.08
CA HIS A 156 -3.77 -0.24 -5.30
C HIS A 156 -2.71 0.07 -6.36
N THR A 157 -2.31 1.35 -6.52
CA THR A 157 -1.24 1.69 -7.45
C THR A 157 0.13 1.20 -6.98
N GLY A 158 0.40 1.24 -5.67
CA GLY A 158 1.63 0.72 -5.09
C GLY A 158 1.76 -0.79 -5.27
N ASP A 159 0.71 -1.54 -4.96
CA ASP A 159 0.67 -3.00 -5.13
C ASP A 159 0.84 -3.38 -6.61
N GLU A 160 0.09 -2.73 -7.52
CA GLU A 160 0.20 -2.97 -8.96
C GLU A 160 1.58 -2.62 -9.52
N ALA A 161 2.21 -1.55 -9.04
CA ALA A 161 3.59 -1.22 -9.43
C ALA A 161 4.56 -2.34 -9.03
N ALA A 162 4.45 -2.85 -7.80
CA ALA A 162 5.30 -3.94 -7.31
C ALA A 162 5.07 -5.24 -8.09
N LEU A 163 3.82 -5.60 -8.36
CA LEU A 163 3.45 -6.78 -9.17
C LEU A 163 3.95 -6.68 -10.62
N ARG A 164 4.08 -5.47 -11.17
CA ARG A 164 4.69 -5.20 -12.48
C ARG A 164 6.21 -5.14 -12.46
N GLY A 165 6.84 -5.35 -11.29
CA GLY A 165 8.29 -5.45 -11.13
C GLY A 165 9.01 -4.14 -10.79
N PHE A 166 8.29 -3.02 -10.65
CA PHE A 166 8.90 -1.77 -10.16
C PHE A 166 9.30 -1.90 -8.69
N ASN A 167 10.39 -1.23 -8.29
CA ASN A 167 10.64 -0.95 -6.89
C ASN A 167 9.72 0.20 -6.47
N VAL A 168 9.12 0.08 -5.29
CA VAL A 168 8.12 1.04 -4.80
C VAL A 168 8.59 1.65 -3.50
N ILE A 169 8.66 2.97 -3.46
CA ILE A 169 9.01 3.74 -2.27
C ILE A 169 7.73 4.49 -1.84
N VAL A 170 7.34 4.31 -0.58
CA VAL A 170 6.15 4.96 -0.02
C VAL A 170 6.57 5.82 1.16
N PRO A 171 6.67 7.15 1.00
CA PRO A 171 6.77 8.06 2.13
C PRO A 171 5.42 8.07 2.87
N VAL A 172 5.39 7.53 4.09
CA VAL A 172 4.14 7.40 4.86
C VAL A 172 3.52 8.75 5.23
N ASP A 173 4.32 9.80 5.30
CA ASP A 173 3.88 11.19 5.45
C ASP A 173 3.43 11.85 4.13
N GLY A 174 3.55 11.12 3.02
CA GLY A 174 3.07 11.51 1.69
C GLY A 174 1.76 10.83 1.26
N MET A 175 1.20 9.96 2.08
CA MET A 175 -0.11 9.37 1.85
C MET A 175 -1.11 9.85 2.91
N SER A 176 -2.39 9.89 2.57
CA SER A 176 -3.43 10.34 3.51
C SER A 176 -4.75 9.62 3.30
N ALA A 177 -5.50 9.48 4.39
CA ALA A 177 -6.85 8.95 4.42
C ALA A 177 -7.75 9.79 5.34
N GLU A 178 -8.99 9.36 5.51
CA GLU A 178 -9.95 9.95 6.43
C GLU A 178 -9.56 9.71 7.89
N ASP A 179 -8.98 8.54 8.16
CA ASP A 179 -8.65 8.05 9.50
C ASP A 179 -7.18 7.56 9.54
N PRO A 180 -6.40 7.87 10.61
CA PRO A 180 -5.03 7.41 10.76
C PRO A 180 -4.90 5.88 10.85
N TYR A 181 -5.93 5.16 11.28
CA TYR A 181 -5.95 3.70 11.25
C TYR A 181 -5.80 3.17 9.81
N ILE A 182 -6.45 3.82 8.86
CA ILE A 182 -6.38 3.46 7.43
C ILE A 182 -4.94 3.65 6.92
N GLU A 183 -4.30 4.78 7.22
CA GLU A 183 -2.89 5.01 6.84
C GLU A 183 -1.97 3.96 7.47
N ARG A 184 -2.24 3.60 8.73
CA ARG A 184 -1.50 2.56 9.46
C ARG A 184 -1.68 1.18 8.83
N TYR A 185 -2.91 0.83 8.46
CA TYR A 185 -3.24 -0.42 7.77
C TYR A 185 -2.51 -0.52 6.44
N VAL A 186 -2.52 0.54 5.63
CA VAL A 186 -1.83 0.57 4.34
C VAL A 186 -0.32 0.40 4.50
N ALA A 187 0.29 1.08 5.46
CA ALA A 187 1.70 0.89 5.77
C ALA A 187 2.01 -0.55 6.20
N TYR A 188 1.15 -1.16 7.01
CA TYR A 188 1.27 -2.57 7.41
C TYR A 188 1.16 -3.50 6.20
N ASN A 189 0.18 -3.28 5.31
CA ASN A 189 0.01 -4.07 4.09
C ASN A 189 1.27 -4.03 3.23
N PHE A 190 1.78 -2.85 2.91
CA PHE A 190 2.99 -2.70 2.11
C PHE A 190 4.22 -3.41 2.71
N ALA A 191 4.33 -3.42 4.03
CA ALA A 191 5.44 -4.09 4.71
C ALA A 191 5.34 -5.62 4.71
N HIS A 192 4.13 -6.20 4.57
CA HIS A 192 3.90 -7.61 4.85
C HIS A 192 3.17 -8.38 3.76
N ALA A 193 2.52 -7.71 2.79
CA ALA A 193 1.72 -8.39 1.78
C ALA A 193 2.56 -9.34 0.92
N PRO A 194 2.18 -10.63 0.79
CA PRO A 194 2.88 -11.59 -0.05
C PRO A 194 2.92 -11.13 -1.51
N GLY A 195 4.06 -11.34 -2.17
CA GLY A 195 4.26 -10.96 -3.58
C GLY A 195 4.54 -9.48 -3.82
N VAL A 196 4.33 -8.62 -2.83
CA VAL A 196 4.46 -7.15 -2.95
C VAL A 196 5.56 -6.62 -2.05
N SER A 197 5.60 -7.03 -0.78
CA SER A 197 6.47 -6.45 0.25
C SER A 197 7.97 -6.49 -0.08
N ALA A 198 8.42 -7.48 -0.85
CA ALA A 198 9.82 -7.57 -1.30
C ALA A 198 10.26 -6.43 -2.23
N LYS A 199 9.30 -5.71 -2.83
CA LYS A 199 9.53 -4.55 -3.71
C LYS A 199 9.25 -3.22 -3.02
N MET A 200 8.73 -3.24 -1.77
CA MET A 200 8.30 -2.05 -1.04
C MET A 200 9.39 -1.52 -0.11
N THR A 201 9.55 -0.22 -0.09
CA THR A 201 10.34 0.49 0.91
C THR A 201 9.46 1.57 1.56
N LEU A 202 9.17 1.40 2.84
CA LEU A 202 8.50 2.43 3.62
C LEU A 202 9.53 3.43 4.14
N THR A 203 9.21 4.71 4.01
CA THR A 203 10.08 5.81 4.38
C THR A 203 9.27 7.04 4.79
N ARG A 204 9.90 8.19 4.87
CA ARG A 204 9.26 9.51 4.94
C ARG A 204 10.01 10.48 4.03
N TYR A 205 9.39 11.58 3.64
CA TYR A 205 9.99 12.56 2.73
C TYR A 205 11.42 12.95 3.12
N GLY A 206 11.65 13.26 4.41
CA GLY A 206 12.96 13.68 4.89
C GLY A 206 14.05 12.59 4.92
N LEU A 207 13.73 11.35 4.58
CA LEU A 207 14.68 10.23 4.48
C LEU A 207 14.98 9.83 3.02
N ILE A 208 14.36 10.49 2.03
CA ILE A 208 14.62 10.27 0.61
C ILE A 208 15.69 11.26 0.16
N LYS A 209 16.73 10.75 -0.51
CA LYS A 209 17.79 11.55 -1.16
C LYS A 209 17.79 11.26 -2.65
N PHE A 210 17.98 12.31 -3.45
CA PHE A 210 18.12 12.25 -4.90
C PHE A 210 19.58 12.29 -5.32
#